data_4f924e5514da3fd447bdffaff769cc06
#
_entry.id   4f924e5514da3fd447bdffaff769cc06
#
_cell.length_a   1.000
_cell.length_b   1.000
_cell.length_c   1.000
_cell.angle_alpha   90.00
_cell.angle_beta   90.00
_cell.angle_gamma   90.00
#
_symmetry.space_group_name_H-M   'P 1'
#
loop_
_entity.id
_entity.type
_entity.pdbx_description
1 polymer ?
#
loop_
_entity_poly.entity_id
_entity_poly.type
_entity_poly.pdbx_seq_one_letter_code
_entity_poly.pdbx_strand_id
1 'polypeptide(L)'
;MSNEKANNLTEWGEVLSTSTYSLNAIKKVCYQFSSSFSVKLEKIDEENVRILFKFSEPQQREKVELMISNFLQALLDQDLREIIANETEGVRNLILAHAFSKTTLIDPE
;
A
#
# COMPACT_ATOMS: atom_id res chain seq x y z
N MET A 1 17.62 -19.09 26.06
CA MET A 1 18.48 -19.29 25.02
C MET A 1 17.82 -19.90 23.85
N SER A 2 17.50 -21.16 23.91
CA SER A 2 16.86 -21.75 22.76
C SER A 2 15.53 -21.08 22.45
N ASN A 3 14.91 -20.45 23.44
CA ASN A 3 13.64 -19.76 23.20
C ASN A 3 13.77 -18.57 22.28
N GLU A 4 14.92 -17.90 22.33
CA GLU A 4 15.11 -16.79 21.44
C GLU A 4 15.10 -17.23 19.98
N LYS A 5 15.78 -18.34 19.71
CA LYS A 5 15.79 -18.86 18.35
C LYS A 5 14.40 -19.32 17.93
N ALA A 6 13.66 -19.91 18.85
CA ALA A 6 12.32 -20.36 18.53
C ALA A 6 11.39 -19.21 18.21
N ASN A 7 11.67 -18.01 18.72
CA ASN A 7 10.84 -16.86 18.47
C ASN A 7 11.29 -16.04 17.28
N ASN A 8 12.42 -16.40 16.67
CA ASN A 8 12.90 -15.68 15.51
C ASN A 8 12.20 -16.19 14.26
N LEU A 9 11.92 -15.26 13.37
CA LEU A 9 11.16 -15.54 12.16
C LEU A 9 11.97 -15.17 10.94
N THR A 10 11.87 -15.99 9.91
CA THR A 10 12.49 -15.69 8.63
C THR A 10 11.47 -15.23 7.59
N GLU A 11 10.20 -15.42 7.87
CA GLU A 11 9.16 -14.97 6.97
C GLU A 11 7.86 -14.77 7.73
N TRP A 12 6.95 -14.04 7.10
CA TRP A 12 5.67 -13.71 7.70
C TRP A 12 4.66 -13.57 6.58
N GLY A 13 3.46 -14.13 6.79
CA GLY A 13 2.40 -14.05 5.79
C GLY A 13 1.24 -13.21 6.29
N GLU A 14 0.70 -12.38 5.41
CA GLU A 14 -0.49 -11.58 5.69
C GLU A 14 -1.46 -11.73 4.54
N VAL A 15 -2.73 -11.87 4.86
CA VAL A 15 -3.77 -11.93 3.84
C VAL A 15 -4.54 -10.61 3.87
N LEU A 16 -4.65 -9.99 2.71
CA LEU A 16 -5.32 -8.71 2.58
C LEU A 16 -6.44 -8.81 1.54
N SER A 17 -7.51 -8.09 1.81
CA SER A 17 -8.62 -8.01 0.88
C SER A 17 -8.39 -6.87 -0.10
N THR A 18 -8.55 -7.15 -1.39
CA THR A 18 -8.39 -6.12 -2.40
C THR A 18 -9.57 -5.17 -2.44
N SER A 19 -10.65 -5.51 -1.72
CA SER A 19 -11.73 -4.55 -1.56
C SER A 19 -11.47 -3.58 -0.42
N THR A 20 -10.55 -3.93 0.49
CA THR A 20 -10.16 -3.03 1.57
C THR A 20 -9.04 -2.11 1.14
N TYR A 21 -8.04 -2.67 0.46
CA TYR A 21 -6.90 -1.89 -0.05
C TYR A 21 -6.77 -2.17 -1.53
N SER A 22 -6.53 -1.13 -2.34
CA SER A 22 -6.35 -1.34 -3.76
C SER A 22 -5.06 -2.11 -4.00
N LEU A 23 -5.07 -2.94 -5.04
CA LEU A 23 -3.87 -3.70 -5.40
C LEU A 23 -2.73 -2.76 -5.76
N ASN A 24 -3.06 -1.61 -6.34
CA ASN A 24 -2.07 -0.61 -6.68
C ASN A 24 -1.36 -0.09 -5.44
N ALA A 25 -2.13 0.21 -4.38
CA ALA A 25 -1.55 0.67 -3.13
C ALA A 25 -0.68 -0.42 -2.50
N ILE A 26 -1.15 -1.67 -2.55
CA ILE A 26 -0.38 -2.78 -2.00
C ILE A 26 0.97 -2.88 -2.69
N LYS A 27 0.98 -2.81 -4.02
CA LYS A 27 2.23 -2.94 -4.76
C LYS A 27 3.17 -1.78 -4.49
N LYS A 28 2.64 -0.56 -4.39
CA LYS A 28 3.48 0.60 -4.13
C LYS A 28 4.15 0.52 -2.76
N VAL A 29 3.41 0.10 -1.74
CA VAL A 29 3.97 0.01 -0.41
C VAL A 29 4.95 -1.14 -0.32
N CYS A 30 4.68 -2.26 -0.99
CA CYS A 30 5.64 -3.34 -1.06
C CYS A 30 6.97 -2.84 -1.62
N TYR A 31 6.90 -2.03 -2.66
CA TYR A 31 8.11 -1.49 -3.26
C TYR A 31 8.83 -0.55 -2.29
N GLN A 32 8.07 0.26 -1.56
CA GLN A 32 8.68 1.20 -0.61
C GLN A 32 9.47 0.48 0.48
N PHE A 33 9.04 -0.72 0.85
CA PHE A 33 9.70 -1.48 1.92
C PHE A 33 10.70 -2.50 1.37
N SER A 34 11.00 -2.44 0.07
CA SER A 34 11.81 -3.49 -0.55
C SER A 34 13.25 -3.53 -0.04
N SER A 35 13.73 -2.46 0.58
CA SER A 35 15.07 -2.46 1.15
C SER A 35 15.10 -3.13 2.52
N SER A 36 13.95 -3.29 3.16
CA SER A 36 13.88 -3.87 4.50
C SER A 36 13.64 -5.37 4.46
N PHE A 37 12.88 -5.83 3.48
CA PHE A 37 12.55 -7.25 3.34
C PHE A 37 12.07 -7.51 1.92
N SER A 38 12.14 -8.78 1.53
CA SER A 38 11.60 -9.21 0.24
C SER A 38 10.13 -9.50 0.40
N VAL A 39 9.38 -9.26 -0.66
CA VAL A 39 7.94 -9.48 -0.62
C VAL A 39 7.53 -10.30 -1.82
N LYS A 40 6.66 -11.27 -1.57
CA LYS A 40 6.04 -12.06 -2.64
C LYS A 40 4.54 -11.92 -2.51
N LEU A 41 3.89 -11.61 -3.62
CA LEU A 41 2.45 -11.47 -3.67
C LEU A 41 1.86 -12.71 -4.32
N GLU A 42 0.84 -13.28 -3.67
CA GLU A 42 0.14 -14.44 -4.20
C GLU A 42 -1.34 -14.15 -4.20
N LYS A 43 -1.98 -14.35 -5.34
CA LYS A 43 -3.42 -14.20 -5.42
C LYS A 43 -4.06 -15.47 -4.89
N ILE A 44 -4.87 -15.33 -3.82
CA ILE A 44 -5.57 -16.45 -3.23
C ILE A 44 -6.89 -16.69 -3.97
N ASP A 45 -7.65 -15.63 -4.15
CA ASP A 45 -8.89 -15.70 -4.90
C ASP A 45 -9.12 -14.31 -5.47
N GLU A 46 -10.33 -14.04 -5.93
CA GLU A 46 -10.58 -12.80 -6.64
C GLU A 46 -10.55 -11.57 -5.74
N GLU A 47 -10.70 -11.77 -4.43
CA GLU A 47 -10.76 -10.66 -3.50
C GLU A 47 -9.66 -10.64 -2.48
N ASN A 48 -8.80 -11.65 -2.47
CA ASN A 48 -7.77 -11.75 -1.45
C ASN A 48 -6.42 -12.03 -2.05
N VAL A 49 -5.41 -11.38 -1.48
CA VAL A 49 -4.03 -11.65 -1.84
C VAL A 49 -3.26 -11.93 -0.56
N ARG A 50 -2.27 -12.80 -0.68
CA ARG A 50 -1.35 -13.06 0.42
C ARG A 50 -0.05 -12.35 0.14
N ILE A 51 0.45 -11.65 1.15
CA ILE A 51 1.76 -11.04 1.08
C ILE A 51 2.69 -11.88 1.95
N LEU A 52 3.75 -12.37 1.36
CA LEU A 52 4.74 -13.14 2.07
C LEU A 52 5.99 -12.29 2.21
N PHE A 53 6.32 -11.95 3.45
CA PHE A 53 7.49 -11.15 3.77
C PHE A 53 8.63 -12.09 4.11
N LYS A 54 9.78 -11.88 3.49
CA LYS A 54 10.97 -12.70 3.75
C LYS A 54 12.09 -11.80 4.22
N PHE A 55 12.74 -12.22 5.29
CA PHE A 55 13.82 -11.47 5.89
C PHE A 55 15.15 -12.13 5.57
N SER A 56 16.16 -11.31 5.31
CA SER A 56 17.48 -11.83 4.98
C SER A 56 18.11 -12.56 6.15
N GLU A 57 17.73 -12.18 7.37
CA GLU A 57 18.21 -12.83 8.58
C GLU A 57 17.03 -13.03 9.51
N PRO A 58 17.09 -14.05 10.39
CA PRO A 58 16.01 -14.25 11.33
C PRO A 58 15.79 -13.00 12.19
N GLN A 59 14.54 -12.65 12.42
CA GLN A 59 14.16 -11.48 13.18
C GLN A 59 13.34 -11.89 14.38
N GLN A 60 13.48 -11.16 15.47
CA GLN A 60 12.66 -11.40 16.64
C GLN A 60 11.21 -11.11 16.32
N ARG A 61 10.32 -11.90 16.92
CA ARG A 61 8.90 -11.79 16.62
C ARG A 61 8.37 -10.38 16.90
N GLU A 62 8.79 -9.78 17.98
CA GLU A 62 8.32 -8.45 18.34
C GLU A 62 8.74 -7.42 17.27
N LYS A 63 9.94 -7.59 16.75
CA LYS A 63 10.41 -6.69 15.70
C LYS A 63 9.63 -6.88 14.42
N VAL A 64 9.32 -8.14 14.10
CA VAL A 64 8.54 -8.43 12.90
C VAL A 64 7.15 -7.84 13.03
N GLU A 65 6.52 -7.99 14.20
CA GLU A 65 5.20 -7.44 14.40
C GLU A 65 5.18 -5.94 14.24
N LEU A 66 6.23 -5.27 14.71
CA LEU A 66 6.34 -3.83 14.52
C LEU A 66 6.50 -3.48 13.06
N MET A 67 7.33 -4.24 12.34
CA MET A 67 7.54 -4.01 10.93
C MET A 67 6.24 -4.18 10.13
N ILE A 68 5.48 -5.21 10.47
CA ILE A 68 4.22 -5.47 9.79
C ILE A 68 3.22 -4.37 10.12
N SER A 69 3.19 -3.93 11.37
CA SER A 69 2.31 -2.85 11.77
C SER A 69 2.62 -1.57 10.98
N ASN A 70 3.91 -1.26 10.83
CA ASN A 70 4.32 -0.09 10.06
C ASN A 70 3.94 -0.25 8.59
N PHE A 71 4.08 -1.45 8.07
CA PHE A 71 3.70 -1.72 6.69
C PHE A 71 2.20 -1.48 6.48
N LEU A 72 1.38 -2.00 7.38
CA LEU A 72 -0.07 -1.85 7.25
C LEU A 72 -0.48 -0.39 7.41
N GLN A 73 0.20 0.34 8.28
CA GLN A 73 -0.09 1.75 8.44
C GLN A 73 0.25 2.52 7.17
N ALA A 74 1.39 2.20 6.56
CA ALA A 74 1.79 2.82 5.31
C ALA A 74 0.82 2.46 4.19
N LEU A 75 0.31 1.23 4.23
CA LEU A 75 -0.65 0.79 3.22
C LEU A 75 -1.95 1.56 3.33
N LEU A 76 -2.44 1.75 4.55
CA LEU A 76 -3.65 2.53 4.76
C LEU A 76 -3.45 3.96 4.27
N ASP A 77 -2.30 4.53 4.58
CA ASP A 77 -2.00 5.89 4.15
C ASP A 77 -1.96 6.00 2.63
N GLN A 78 -1.32 5.03 1.98
CA GLN A 78 -1.22 5.05 0.52
C GLN A 78 -2.60 4.88 -0.12
N ASP A 79 -3.41 3.99 0.43
CA ASP A 79 -4.74 3.76 -0.12
C ASP A 79 -5.59 5.01 0.00
N LEU A 80 -5.52 5.69 1.15
CA LEU A 80 -6.27 6.92 1.35
C LEU A 80 -5.80 8.01 0.40
N ARG A 81 -4.49 8.10 0.16
CA ARG A 81 -3.97 9.09 -0.77
C ARG A 81 -4.50 8.85 -2.17
N GLU A 82 -4.62 7.60 -2.57
CA GLU A 82 -5.13 7.29 -3.91
C GLU A 82 -6.61 7.60 -4.02
N ILE A 83 -7.36 7.33 -2.97
CA ILE A 83 -8.78 7.66 -2.96
C ILE A 83 -8.97 9.17 -3.08
N ILE A 84 -8.22 9.92 -2.28
CA ILE A 84 -8.32 11.37 -2.30
C ILE A 84 -7.89 11.92 -3.65
N ALA A 85 -6.82 11.39 -4.21
CA ALA A 85 -6.32 11.85 -5.50
C ALA A 85 -7.38 11.63 -6.58
N ASN A 86 -8.02 10.47 -6.58
CA ASN A 86 -9.05 10.19 -7.57
C ASN A 86 -10.24 11.12 -7.42
N GLU A 87 -10.65 11.39 -6.19
CA GLU A 87 -11.79 12.26 -5.95
C GLU A 87 -11.48 13.70 -6.32
N THR A 88 -10.29 14.17 -5.93
CA THR A 88 -9.93 15.56 -6.22
C THR A 88 -9.59 15.76 -7.67
N GLU A 89 -9.12 14.71 -8.35
CA GLU A 89 -8.83 14.82 -9.78
C GLU A 89 -10.11 15.11 -10.56
N GLY A 90 -11.17 14.41 -10.21
CA GLY A 90 -12.45 14.65 -10.87
C GLY A 90 -12.94 16.05 -10.65
N VAL A 91 -12.85 16.55 -9.42
CA VAL A 91 -13.27 17.91 -9.11
C VAL A 91 -12.40 18.91 -9.82
N ARG A 92 -11.09 18.68 -9.82
CA ARG A 92 -10.17 19.60 -10.49
C ARG A 92 -10.45 19.68 -11.98
N ASN A 93 -10.70 18.54 -12.62
CA ASN A 93 -10.99 18.52 -14.05
C ASN A 93 -12.28 19.26 -14.34
N LEU A 94 -13.26 19.10 -13.47
CA LEU A 94 -14.52 19.80 -13.66
C LEU A 94 -14.32 21.31 -13.57
N ILE A 95 -13.54 21.76 -12.61
CA ILE A 95 -13.27 23.18 -12.45
C ILE A 95 -12.53 23.73 -13.66
N LEU A 96 -11.54 22.99 -14.14
CA LEU A 96 -10.79 23.43 -15.30
C LEU A 96 -11.66 23.51 -16.55
N ALA A 97 -12.51 22.52 -16.74
CA ALA A 97 -13.40 22.51 -17.89
C ALA A 97 -14.33 23.71 -17.84
N HIS A 98 -14.84 24.01 -16.65
CA HIS A 98 -15.73 25.13 -16.49
C HIS A 98 -15.01 26.46 -16.79
N ALA A 99 -13.79 26.58 -16.28
CA ALA A 99 -13.01 27.79 -16.48
C ALA A 99 -12.68 27.99 -17.97
N PHE A 100 -12.30 26.88 -18.62
CA PHE A 100 -11.95 26.97 -20.03
C PHE A 100 -13.15 27.33 -20.89
N SER A 101 -14.30 26.80 -20.56
CA SER A 101 -15.48 27.12 -21.37
C SER A 101 -15.85 28.57 -21.23
N LYS A 102 -15.51 29.21 -20.13
CA LYS A 102 -15.73 30.61 -19.97
C LYS A 102 -14.68 31.44 -20.67
N THR A 103 -13.44 30.98 -20.65
CA THR A 103 -12.37 31.75 -21.23
C THR A 103 -12.32 31.68 -22.73
N THR A 104 -12.66 30.53 -23.26
CA THR A 104 -12.64 30.45 -24.72
C THR A 104 -13.64 31.36 -25.34
N LEU A 105 -14.52 31.76 -24.55
CA LEU A 105 -15.45 32.76 -25.01
C LEU A 105 -14.86 34.07 -24.89
N ILE A 106 -13.86 34.08 -24.12
CA ILE A 106 -13.29 34.98 -23.81
C ILE A 106 -12.13 34.99 -23.59
N ASP A 107 -11.79 34.25 -23.13
CA ASP A 107 -11.12 33.95 -22.64
C ASP A 107 -10.63 33.72 -22.09
N PRO A 108 -10.43 34.06 -21.87
CA PRO A 108 -10.21 33.47 -21.21
C PRO A 108 -10.10 33.53 -20.18
N GLU A 109 -10.31 33.95 -19.76
CA GLU A 109 -10.39 33.99 -18.94
C GLU A 109 -10.50 33.58 -18.39
#